data_7114ce6333de3646812c1507a21d77c2
#
_entry.id   7114ce6333de3646812c1507a21d77c2
#
_cell.length_a   1.000
_cell.length_b   1.000
_cell.length_c   1.000
_cell.angle_alpha   90.00
_cell.angle_beta   90.00
_cell.angle_gamma   90.00
#
_symmetry.space_group_name_H-M   'P 1'
#
loop_
_entity.id
_entity.type
_entity.pdbx_description
1 polymer ?
#
loop_
_entity_poly.entity_id
_entity_poly.type
_entity_poly.pdbx_seq_one_letter_code
_entity_poly.pdbx_strand_id
1 'polypeptide(L)'
;MRLVLSSLFALGLFSNLAFAAPDRAVPPDIRDSGFVYCVSGQVDIFNPQKAGSGLIVDTLAAQLYDRLLDVDPYTYRLVPELAESWEVLDNGATYRFRLRDDVAFQHTPWFTPTRKLNADDVVFTFQRIFNRNHPWHNVNGGNFPYFDSLQFADSVKSVRKLDNRTVEFRLNRPDASFLWHLATHYASVMSAEYADQLTKKDRQERLDREPVGTGPFQLAEYRAGQYIRLQRHDRFWRGKPLMPQVIVDLGSGGTGRLSKLLTGECDVLAWPA
;
A
#
# COMPACT_ATOMS: atom_id res chain seq x y z
N MET A 1 -77.63 27.58 34.39
CA MET A 1 -77.21 26.19 34.24
C MET A 1 -76.00 26.19 33.31
N ARG A 2 -74.75 26.20 33.84
CA ARG A 2 -73.51 26.34 33.11
C ARG A 2 -72.95 24.95 32.81
N LEU A 3 -72.80 24.60 31.54
CA LEU A 3 -72.06 23.41 31.11
C LEU A 3 -70.59 23.74 31.07
N VAL A 4 -69.75 22.98 31.78
CA VAL A 4 -68.31 23.03 31.72
C VAL A 4 -67.89 21.91 30.79
N LEU A 5 -67.26 22.30 29.62
CA LEU A 5 -66.62 21.37 28.73
C LEU A 5 -65.13 21.17 29.18
N SER A 6 -64.84 19.97 29.67
CA SER A 6 -63.44 19.58 29.95
C SER A 6 -62.76 19.06 28.70
N SER A 7 -61.77 19.79 28.21
CA SER A 7 -60.90 19.35 27.13
C SER A 7 -59.75 18.47 27.68
N LEU A 8 -59.77 17.18 27.40
CA LEU A 8 -58.63 16.30 27.62
C LEU A 8 -57.54 16.56 26.56
N PHE A 9 -56.42 17.10 27.00
CA PHE A 9 -55.21 17.16 26.22
C PHE A 9 -54.48 15.82 26.33
N ALA A 10 -54.47 15.03 25.25
CA ALA A 10 -53.66 13.83 25.15
C ALA A 10 -52.21 14.23 24.79
N LEU A 11 -51.29 14.18 25.75
CA LEU A 11 -49.85 14.29 25.50
C LEU A 11 -49.36 13.00 24.81
N GLY A 12 -49.20 13.06 23.51
CA GLY A 12 -48.51 12.01 22.76
C GLY A 12 -47.01 12.03 23.08
N LEU A 13 -46.53 11.01 23.80
CA LEU A 13 -45.10 10.71 23.94
C LEU A 13 -44.58 10.22 22.59
N PHE A 14 -43.97 11.11 21.81
CA PHE A 14 -43.09 10.72 20.69
C PHE A 14 -41.80 10.17 21.27
N SER A 15 -41.70 8.85 21.36
CA SER A 15 -40.43 8.17 21.60
C SER A 15 -39.55 8.41 20.39
N ASN A 16 -38.57 9.31 20.49
CA ASN A 16 -37.49 9.46 19.55
C ASN A 16 -36.65 8.17 19.61
N LEU A 17 -36.92 7.23 18.72
CA LEU A 17 -35.99 6.16 18.38
C LEU A 17 -34.81 6.85 17.66
N ALA A 18 -33.80 7.27 18.41
CA ALA A 18 -32.52 7.64 17.84
C ALA A 18 -31.94 6.37 17.21
N PHE A 19 -32.05 6.26 15.89
CA PHE A 19 -31.23 5.33 15.15
C PHE A 19 -29.79 5.80 15.36
N ALA A 20 -29.03 5.09 16.18
CA ALA A 20 -27.60 5.28 16.26
C ALA A 20 -27.04 5.03 14.86
N ALA A 21 -26.51 6.06 14.22
CA ALA A 21 -25.75 5.89 12.97
C ALA A 21 -24.63 4.86 13.26
N PRO A 22 -24.37 3.94 12.32
CA PRO A 22 -23.29 2.97 12.52
C PRO A 22 -22.03 3.74 12.87
N ASP A 23 -21.40 3.37 13.97
CA ASP A 23 -20.20 4.00 14.48
C ASP A 23 -19.08 3.82 13.44
N ARG A 24 -18.85 4.86 12.63
CA ARG A 24 -17.81 4.91 11.60
C ARG A 24 -16.53 5.53 12.12
N ALA A 25 -16.50 5.90 13.37
CA ALA A 25 -15.36 6.55 13.99
C ALA A 25 -14.25 5.52 14.29
N VAL A 26 -13.01 5.98 14.21
CA VAL A 26 -11.86 5.23 14.73
C VAL A 26 -12.03 5.08 16.24
N PRO A 27 -11.95 3.87 16.82
CA PRO A 27 -12.06 3.68 18.26
C PRO A 27 -11.03 4.55 19.02
N PRO A 28 -11.41 5.17 20.15
CA PRO A 28 -10.54 6.10 20.89
C PRO A 28 -9.20 5.48 21.31
N ASP A 29 -9.21 4.23 21.78
CA ASP A 29 -8.01 3.48 22.18
C ASP A 29 -7.02 3.27 21.02
N ILE A 30 -7.53 3.16 19.79
CA ILE A 30 -6.71 3.07 18.57
C ILE A 30 -6.22 4.46 18.17
N ARG A 31 -7.11 5.45 18.13
CA ARG A 31 -6.80 6.84 17.76
C ARG A 31 -5.72 7.45 18.66
N ASP A 32 -5.86 7.31 19.95
CA ASP A 32 -5.03 7.99 20.94
C ASP A 32 -3.63 7.37 21.09
N SER A 33 -3.36 6.24 20.42
CA SER A 33 -2.08 5.53 20.46
C SER A 33 -1.25 5.65 19.20
N GLY A 34 -1.66 6.46 18.21
CA GLY A 34 -0.97 6.60 16.93
C GLY A 34 -1.22 7.92 16.24
N PHE A 35 -0.68 8.04 15.04
CA PHE A 35 -0.90 9.17 14.13
C PHE A 35 -2.11 8.88 13.25
N VAL A 36 -3.06 9.82 13.21
CA VAL A 36 -4.31 9.69 12.44
C VAL A 36 -4.26 10.56 11.19
N TYR A 37 -4.29 9.91 10.03
CA TYR A 37 -4.32 10.54 8.72
C TYR A 37 -5.70 10.39 8.10
N CYS A 38 -6.43 11.48 7.97
CA CYS A 38 -7.77 11.47 7.40
C CYS A 38 -7.77 11.71 5.90
N VAL A 39 -8.33 10.76 5.17
CA VAL A 39 -8.41 10.79 3.70
C VAL A 39 -9.83 10.56 3.23
N SER A 40 -10.08 10.80 1.95
CA SER A 40 -11.30 10.33 1.28
C SER A 40 -10.95 9.26 0.27
N GLY A 41 -11.78 8.22 0.20
CA GLY A 41 -11.59 7.14 -0.75
C GLY A 41 -11.89 5.79 -0.14
N GLN A 42 -11.80 4.77 -0.97
CA GLN A 42 -11.92 3.38 -0.57
C GLN A 42 -10.66 2.64 -1.01
N VAL A 43 -10.34 1.58 -0.30
CA VAL A 43 -9.24 0.69 -0.62
C VAL A 43 -9.81 -0.70 -0.81
N ASP A 44 -9.78 -1.20 -2.04
CA ASP A 44 -10.26 -2.55 -2.36
C ASP A 44 -9.10 -3.56 -2.36
N ILE A 45 -7.90 -3.08 -2.65
CA ILE A 45 -6.66 -3.85 -2.73
C ILE A 45 -5.50 -3.09 -2.09
N PHE A 46 -4.48 -3.81 -1.65
CA PHE A 46 -3.24 -3.24 -1.09
C PHE A 46 -2.04 -3.39 -2.03
N ASN A 47 -2.25 -3.86 -3.26
CA ASN A 47 -1.20 -4.02 -4.25
C ASN A 47 -1.12 -2.79 -5.17
N PRO A 48 -0.09 -1.93 -5.03
CA PRO A 48 0.03 -0.72 -5.84
C PRO A 48 0.26 -1.01 -7.32
N GLN A 49 0.79 -2.18 -7.70
CA GLN A 49 0.99 -2.57 -9.09
C GLN A 49 -0.33 -2.75 -9.85
N LYS A 50 -1.39 -3.10 -9.14
CA LYS A 50 -2.75 -3.30 -9.69
C LYS A 50 -3.63 -2.05 -9.58
N ALA A 51 -3.18 -1.04 -8.86
CA ALA A 51 -3.92 0.21 -8.69
C ALA A 51 -3.75 1.11 -9.91
N GLY A 52 -4.84 1.72 -10.35
CA GLY A 52 -4.79 2.72 -11.43
C GLY A 52 -4.34 4.09 -10.95
N SER A 53 -4.63 4.44 -9.70
CA SER A 53 -4.31 5.72 -9.06
C SER A 53 -4.80 5.74 -7.60
N GLY A 54 -4.55 6.84 -6.92
CA GLY A 54 -5.24 7.21 -5.69
C GLY A 54 -4.67 6.65 -4.42
N LEU A 55 -5.53 6.48 -3.44
CA LEU A 55 -5.20 6.29 -2.03
C LEU A 55 -4.15 5.20 -1.76
N ILE A 56 -4.23 4.08 -2.47
CA ILE A 56 -3.27 2.97 -2.28
C ILE A 56 -1.85 3.38 -2.65
N VAL A 57 -1.69 4.11 -3.76
CA VAL A 57 -0.37 4.53 -4.26
C VAL A 57 0.15 5.72 -3.46
N ASP A 58 -0.73 6.70 -3.20
CA ASP A 58 -0.32 7.99 -2.61
C ASP A 58 -0.12 7.90 -1.09
N THR A 59 -0.80 6.96 -0.42
CA THR A 59 -0.80 6.90 1.05
C THR A 59 -0.20 5.61 1.60
N LEU A 60 -0.55 4.46 1.03
CA LEU A 60 -0.24 3.17 1.64
C LEU A 60 1.01 2.49 1.08
N ALA A 61 1.31 2.69 -0.21
CA ALA A 61 2.39 1.98 -0.86
C ALA A 61 3.75 2.24 -0.18
N ALA A 62 4.07 3.50 0.11
CA ALA A 62 5.31 3.88 0.81
C ALA A 62 5.38 3.40 2.27
N GLN A 63 4.24 3.05 2.86
CA GLN A 63 4.19 2.53 4.22
C GLN A 63 4.38 1.01 4.26
N LEU A 64 3.87 0.31 3.25
CA LEU A 64 3.84 -1.15 3.21
C LEU A 64 5.03 -1.74 2.47
N TYR A 65 5.55 -1.04 1.45
CA TYR A 65 6.52 -1.58 0.51
C TYR A 65 7.69 -0.63 0.28
N ASP A 66 8.81 -1.19 -0.17
CA ASP A 66 9.92 -0.45 -0.75
C ASP A 66 10.10 -0.84 -2.23
N ARG A 67 10.93 -0.06 -2.93
CA ARG A 67 11.26 -0.18 -4.36
C ARG A 67 12.76 -0.37 -4.52
N LEU A 68 13.24 -0.61 -5.74
CA LEU A 68 14.67 -0.69 -5.99
C LEU A 68 15.36 0.67 -5.76
N LEU A 69 14.72 1.74 -6.20
CA LEU A 69 15.21 3.11 -6.13
C LEU A 69 14.13 4.01 -5.54
N ASP A 70 14.56 5.13 -4.97
CA ASP A 70 13.70 6.20 -4.50
C ASP A 70 14.08 7.53 -5.16
N VAL A 71 13.27 8.56 -4.96
CA VAL A 71 13.55 9.93 -5.39
C VAL A 71 13.73 10.79 -4.15
N ASP A 72 14.89 11.41 -4.02
CA ASP A 72 15.15 12.36 -2.95
C ASP A 72 14.19 13.56 -3.07
N PRO A 73 13.38 13.86 -2.05
CA PRO A 73 12.32 14.87 -2.13
C PRO A 73 12.85 16.31 -2.22
N TYR A 74 14.11 16.54 -1.89
CA TYR A 74 14.72 17.87 -1.90
C TYR A 74 15.51 18.14 -3.17
N THR A 75 16.22 17.13 -3.66
CA THR A 75 17.10 17.27 -4.84
C THR A 75 16.48 16.74 -6.11
N TYR A 76 15.36 15.99 -6.00
CA TYR A 76 14.69 15.31 -7.11
C TYR A 76 15.63 14.37 -7.89
N ARG A 77 16.60 13.76 -7.20
CA ARG A 77 17.53 12.80 -7.79
C ARG A 77 17.18 11.38 -7.37
N LEU A 78 17.48 10.44 -8.25
CA LEU A 78 17.38 9.03 -7.92
C LEU A 78 18.41 8.67 -6.84
N VAL A 79 17.94 7.96 -5.83
CA VAL A 79 18.74 7.51 -4.69
C VAL A 79 18.53 6.01 -4.45
N PRO A 80 19.50 5.32 -3.83
CA PRO A 80 19.37 3.93 -3.43
C PRO A 80 18.21 3.69 -2.46
N GLU A 81 17.45 2.59 -2.68
CA GLU A 81 16.46 2.09 -1.73
C GLU A 81 16.75 0.61 -1.44
N LEU A 82 16.02 -0.38 -1.99
CA LEU A 82 16.35 -1.79 -1.86
C LEU A 82 17.62 -2.18 -2.63
N ALA A 83 17.93 -1.48 -3.71
CA ALA A 83 19.24 -1.54 -4.34
C ALA A 83 20.20 -0.56 -3.65
N GLU A 84 21.33 -1.04 -3.16
CA GLU A 84 22.40 -0.20 -2.61
C GLU A 84 23.20 0.54 -3.70
N SER A 85 23.23 -0.02 -4.92
CA SER A 85 23.84 0.57 -6.11
C SER A 85 23.26 -0.04 -7.38
N TRP A 86 23.52 0.63 -8.50
CA TRP A 86 23.19 0.13 -9.83
C TRP A 86 24.21 0.57 -10.88
N GLU A 87 24.26 -0.19 -11.96
CA GLU A 87 25.10 0.08 -13.14
C GLU A 87 24.21 0.18 -14.38
N VAL A 88 24.56 1.12 -15.26
CA VAL A 88 23.95 1.27 -16.59
C VAL A 88 24.93 0.81 -17.63
N LEU A 89 24.56 -0.21 -18.39
CA LEU A 89 25.40 -0.89 -19.38
C LEU A 89 24.73 -0.84 -20.75
N ASP A 90 25.49 -1.21 -21.78
CA ASP A 90 25.00 -1.33 -23.15
C ASP A 90 24.26 -0.06 -23.63
N ASN A 91 24.84 1.11 -23.32
CA ASN A 91 24.28 2.43 -23.65
C ASN A 91 22.84 2.65 -23.14
N GLY A 92 22.50 2.09 -21.98
CA GLY A 92 21.16 2.22 -21.38
C GLY A 92 20.17 1.12 -21.77
N ALA A 93 20.64 0.03 -22.36
CA ALA A 93 19.81 -1.15 -22.64
C ALA A 93 19.92 -2.25 -21.57
N THR A 94 20.89 -2.16 -20.65
CA THR A 94 21.07 -3.12 -19.56
C THR A 94 21.29 -2.38 -18.25
N TYR A 95 20.60 -2.82 -17.21
CA TYR A 95 20.67 -2.27 -15.86
C TYR A 95 20.93 -3.39 -14.87
N ARG A 96 21.96 -3.27 -14.02
CA ARG A 96 22.25 -4.18 -12.93
C ARG A 96 22.05 -3.49 -11.61
N PHE A 97 21.34 -4.15 -10.70
CA PHE A 97 21.07 -3.67 -9.36
C PHE A 97 21.73 -4.58 -8.35
N ARG A 98 22.51 -3.99 -7.44
CA ARG A 98 23.05 -4.67 -6.27
C ARG A 98 22.10 -4.47 -5.09
N LEU A 99 21.49 -5.54 -4.60
CA LEU A 99 20.51 -5.48 -3.52
C LEU A 99 21.20 -5.44 -2.14
N ARG A 100 20.54 -4.80 -1.18
CA ARG A 100 20.88 -4.89 0.24
C ARG A 100 20.74 -6.34 0.72
N ASP A 101 21.47 -6.70 1.80
CA ASP A 101 21.42 -8.03 2.41
C ASP A 101 20.80 -8.04 3.80
N ASP A 102 20.35 -6.90 4.29
CA ASP A 102 19.79 -6.70 5.64
C ASP A 102 18.28 -6.47 5.66
N VAL A 103 17.60 -6.47 4.51
CA VAL A 103 16.17 -6.17 4.38
C VAL A 103 15.31 -7.35 4.81
N ALA A 104 14.53 -7.17 5.88
CA ALA A 104 13.55 -8.15 6.33
C ALA A 104 12.16 -7.86 5.76
N PHE A 105 11.42 -8.90 5.40
CA PHE A 105 9.98 -8.77 5.16
C PHE A 105 9.20 -8.63 6.47
N GLN A 106 8.04 -8.03 6.40
CA GLN A 106 7.09 -7.90 7.50
C GLN A 106 6.62 -9.27 7.99
N HIS A 107 6.43 -9.37 9.31
CA HIS A 107 5.82 -10.54 9.95
C HIS A 107 4.35 -10.20 10.23
N THR A 108 3.45 -10.81 9.48
CA THR A 108 2.01 -10.57 9.55
C THR A 108 1.27 -11.81 10.08
N PRO A 109 -0.01 -11.72 10.47
CA PRO A 109 -0.79 -12.88 10.89
C PRO A 109 -0.92 -13.99 9.83
N TRP A 110 -0.72 -13.65 8.55
CA TRP A 110 -0.85 -14.58 7.42
C TRP A 110 0.48 -15.04 6.84
N PHE A 111 1.60 -14.41 7.23
CA PHE A 111 2.93 -14.74 6.71
C PHE A 111 4.05 -14.52 7.73
N THR A 112 4.87 -15.54 7.91
CA THR A 112 6.13 -15.47 8.67
C THR A 112 7.29 -15.70 7.70
N PRO A 113 8.10 -14.65 7.41
CA PRO A 113 9.23 -14.79 6.50
C PRO A 113 10.31 -15.70 7.10
N THR A 114 10.87 -16.61 6.31
CA THR A 114 11.99 -17.50 6.70
C THR A 114 13.33 -16.99 6.21
N ARG A 115 13.33 -16.01 5.30
CA ARG A 115 14.51 -15.38 4.73
C ARG A 115 14.34 -13.87 4.58
N LYS A 116 15.45 -13.18 4.36
CA LYS A 116 15.49 -11.77 3.95
C LYS A 116 15.19 -11.64 2.47
N LEU A 117 14.94 -10.40 2.01
CA LEU A 117 14.81 -10.04 0.61
C LEU A 117 16.06 -10.48 -0.17
N ASN A 118 15.83 -11.02 -1.35
CA ASN A 118 16.88 -11.38 -2.30
C ASN A 118 16.42 -11.14 -3.77
N ALA A 119 17.26 -11.53 -4.71
CA ALA A 119 17.01 -11.36 -6.14
C ALA A 119 15.75 -12.08 -6.66
N ASP A 120 15.32 -13.17 -6.02
CA ASP A 120 14.13 -13.91 -6.43
C ASP A 120 12.87 -13.06 -6.27
N ASP A 121 12.82 -12.19 -5.23
CA ASP A 121 11.69 -11.30 -4.97
C ASP A 121 11.53 -10.24 -6.07
N VAL A 122 12.66 -9.67 -6.52
CA VAL A 122 12.68 -8.71 -7.61
C VAL A 122 12.30 -9.37 -8.94
N VAL A 123 12.87 -10.54 -9.22
CA VAL A 123 12.55 -11.31 -10.43
C VAL A 123 11.07 -11.67 -10.47
N PHE A 124 10.52 -12.22 -9.38
CA PHE A 124 9.10 -12.51 -9.25
C PHE A 124 8.24 -11.27 -9.51
N THR A 125 8.58 -10.18 -8.83
CA THR A 125 7.83 -8.92 -8.90
C THR A 125 7.66 -8.42 -10.32
N PHE A 126 8.73 -8.39 -11.10
CA PHE A 126 8.69 -7.79 -12.43
C PHE A 126 8.34 -8.80 -13.51
N GLN A 127 8.76 -10.06 -13.42
CA GLN A 127 8.39 -11.06 -14.43
C GLN A 127 6.89 -11.26 -14.53
N ARG A 128 6.15 -11.24 -13.43
CA ARG A 128 4.69 -11.38 -13.46
C ARG A 128 3.99 -10.20 -14.17
N ILE A 129 4.64 -9.03 -14.28
CA ILE A 129 4.10 -7.85 -14.96
C ILE A 129 4.21 -8.00 -16.48
N PHE A 130 5.40 -8.29 -17.00
CA PHE A 130 5.62 -8.27 -18.44
C PHE A 130 5.49 -9.64 -19.13
N ASN A 131 5.68 -10.74 -18.41
CA ASN A 131 5.56 -12.09 -18.98
C ASN A 131 4.13 -12.62 -18.82
N ARG A 132 3.34 -12.53 -19.89
CA ARG A 132 1.94 -13.00 -19.91
C ARG A 132 1.77 -14.49 -19.62
N ASN A 133 2.83 -15.29 -19.80
CA ASN A 133 2.82 -16.73 -19.49
C ASN A 133 3.24 -17.03 -18.04
N HIS A 134 3.60 -16.00 -17.26
CA HIS A 134 3.95 -16.19 -15.86
C HIS A 134 2.69 -16.62 -15.07
N PRO A 135 2.74 -17.67 -14.21
CA PRO A 135 1.57 -18.17 -13.49
C PRO A 135 0.83 -17.11 -12.68
N TRP A 136 1.54 -16.10 -12.23
CA TRP A 136 1.00 -14.99 -11.44
C TRP A 136 0.53 -13.77 -12.25
N HIS A 137 0.68 -13.80 -13.59
CA HIS A 137 0.28 -12.68 -14.42
C HIS A 137 -1.23 -12.42 -14.34
N ASN A 138 -2.02 -13.46 -14.54
CA ASN A 138 -3.49 -13.38 -14.61
C ASN A 138 -4.19 -13.45 -13.23
N VAL A 139 -3.46 -13.58 -12.14
CA VAL A 139 -4.06 -13.53 -10.80
C VAL A 139 -4.73 -12.16 -10.59
N ASN A 140 -6.01 -12.18 -10.19
CA ASN A 140 -6.85 -10.98 -10.07
C ASN A 140 -6.87 -10.11 -11.34
N GLY A 141 -6.89 -10.75 -12.53
CA GLY A 141 -7.21 -10.08 -13.80
C GLY A 141 -6.05 -9.55 -14.62
N GLY A 142 -4.82 -9.96 -14.47
CA GLY A 142 -3.71 -9.72 -15.43
C GLY A 142 -3.47 -8.27 -15.90
N ASN A 143 -4.03 -7.28 -15.22
CA ASN A 143 -3.94 -5.86 -15.57
C ASN A 143 -2.99 -5.14 -14.62
N PHE A 144 -2.05 -4.36 -15.17
CA PHE A 144 -1.07 -3.57 -14.43
C PHE A 144 -1.09 -2.12 -14.99
N PRO A 145 -2.07 -1.29 -14.62
CA PRO A 145 -2.42 -0.07 -15.36
C PRO A 145 -1.24 0.88 -15.60
N TYR A 146 -0.39 1.09 -14.62
CA TYR A 146 0.80 1.93 -14.78
C TYR A 146 1.77 1.34 -15.81
N PHE A 147 2.14 0.08 -15.66
CA PHE A 147 3.10 -0.59 -16.54
C PHE A 147 2.52 -0.83 -17.93
N ASP A 148 1.22 -1.06 -18.05
CA ASP A 148 0.53 -1.18 -19.33
C ASP A 148 0.58 0.15 -20.10
N SER A 149 0.40 1.29 -19.40
CA SER A 149 0.50 2.62 -20.01
C SER A 149 1.89 2.97 -20.55
N LEU A 150 2.92 2.35 -19.97
CA LEU A 150 4.32 2.49 -20.38
C LEU A 150 4.73 1.49 -21.47
N GLN A 151 3.85 0.58 -21.88
CA GLN A 151 4.20 -0.55 -22.73
C GLN A 151 5.39 -1.35 -22.18
N PHE A 152 5.41 -1.55 -20.85
CA PHE A 152 6.53 -2.15 -20.14
C PHE A 152 6.85 -3.56 -20.65
N ALA A 153 5.82 -4.34 -21.01
CA ALA A 153 5.97 -5.67 -21.55
C ALA A 153 6.73 -5.68 -22.89
N ASP A 154 6.59 -4.63 -23.70
CA ASP A 154 7.28 -4.48 -24.98
C ASP A 154 8.69 -3.89 -24.80
N SER A 155 8.90 -3.12 -23.75
CA SER A 155 10.16 -2.46 -23.44
C SER A 155 11.16 -3.40 -22.77
N VAL A 156 10.71 -4.27 -21.88
CA VAL A 156 11.56 -5.17 -21.09
C VAL A 156 11.76 -6.51 -21.80
N LYS A 157 13.00 -6.82 -22.16
CA LYS A 157 13.38 -8.10 -22.76
C LYS A 157 13.48 -9.21 -21.71
N SER A 158 14.09 -8.91 -20.56
CA SER A 158 14.26 -9.90 -19.49
C SER A 158 14.59 -9.25 -18.15
N VAL A 159 14.17 -9.91 -17.08
CA VAL A 159 14.61 -9.67 -15.71
C VAL A 159 15.20 -10.97 -15.19
N ARG A 160 16.45 -10.95 -14.74
CA ARG A 160 17.17 -12.16 -14.34
C ARG A 160 17.94 -11.97 -13.05
N LYS A 161 17.93 -12.99 -12.23
CA LYS A 161 18.84 -13.15 -11.12
C LYS A 161 20.22 -13.55 -11.66
N LEU A 162 21.26 -12.81 -11.31
CA LEU A 162 22.65 -13.19 -11.57
C LEU A 162 23.23 -13.96 -10.36
N ASP A 163 22.94 -13.46 -9.17
CA ASP A 163 23.22 -14.10 -7.88
C ASP A 163 22.13 -13.67 -6.85
N ASN A 164 22.27 -14.05 -5.59
CA ASN A 164 21.25 -13.76 -4.57
C ASN A 164 21.05 -12.25 -4.29
N ARG A 165 22.01 -11.41 -4.67
CA ARG A 165 21.99 -9.96 -4.46
C ARG A 165 22.06 -9.14 -5.73
N THR A 166 22.14 -9.78 -6.90
CA THR A 166 22.29 -9.07 -8.16
C THR A 166 21.19 -9.43 -9.13
N VAL A 167 20.47 -8.43 -9.60
CA VAL A 167 19.42 -8.55 -10.61
C VAL A 167 19.80 -7.74 -11.83
N GLU A 168 19.57 -8.32 -13.02
CA GLU A 168 19.81 -7.67 -14.31
C GLU A 168 18.49 -7.51 -15.06
N PHE A 169 18.21 -6.28 -15.46
CA PHE A 169 17.17 -5.93 -16.43
C PHE A 169 17.82 -5.70 -17.78
N ARG A 170 17.26 -6.31 -18.81
CA ARG A 170 17.60 -6.01 -20.21
C ARG A 170 16.39 -5.46 -20.93
N LEU A 171 16.58 -4.37 -21.63
CA LEU A 171 15.57 -3.73 -22.45
C LEU A 171 15.73 -4.11 -23.91
N ASN A 172 14.67 -4.03 -24.69
CA ASN A 172 14.70 -4.23 -26.13
C ASN A 172 15.39 -3.06 -26.86
N ARG A 173 15.36 -1.88 -26.23
CA ARG A 173 16.04 -0.64 -26.70
C ARG A 173 16.38 0.21 -25.47
N PRO A 174 17.41 1.09 -25.57
CA PRO A 174 17.73 2.02 -24.50
C PRO A 174 16.55 2.91 -24.12
N ASP A 175 16.37 3.12 -22.80
CA ASP A 175 15.31 3.98 -22.26
C ASP A 175 15.88 4.78 -21.07
N ALA A 176 16.06 6.09 -21.26
CA ALA A 176 16.56 6.99 -20.23
C ALA A 176 15.60 7.18 -19.05
N SER A 177 14.31 6.88 -19.22
CA SER A 177 13.29 6.99 -18.16
C SER A 177 13.16 5.72 -17.33
N PHE A 178 13.77 4.61 -17.72
CA PHE A 178 13.60 3.30 -17.09
C PHE A 178 13.82 3.32 -15.57
N LEU A 179 14.90 3.95 -15.10
CA LEU A 179 15.20 4.04 -13.66
C LEU A 179 14.12 4.82 -12.90
N TRP A 180 13.53 5.85 -13.50
CA TRP A 180 12.47 6.62 -12.90
C TRP A 180 11.20 5.81 -12.73
N HIS A 181 10.88 4.91 -13.67
CA HIS A 181 9.76 3.99 -13.54
C HIS A 181 9.94 3.02 -12.37
N LEU A 182 11.18 2.60 -12.10
CA LEU A 182 11.51 1.73 -10.97
C LEU A 182 11.51 2.47 -9.62
N ALA A 183 11.52 3.80 -9.62
CA ALA A 183 11.42 4.64 -8.42
C ALA A 183 9.97 5.03 -8.08
N THR A 184 8.98 4.63 -8.87
CA THR A 184 7.57 4.90 -8.57
C THR A 184 7.01 3.88 -7.57
N HIS A 185 5.98 4.25 -6.81
CA HIS A 185 5.31 3.33 -5.89
C HIS A 185 4.66 2.12 -6.58
N TYR A 186 4.38 2.21 -7.88
CA TYR A 186 3.93 1.07 -8.68
C TYR A 186 4.99 -0.03 -8.80
N ALA A 187 6.28 0.31 -8.67
CA ALA A 187 7.40 -0.63 -8.75
C ALA A 187 7.74 -1.30 -7.38
N SER A 188 6.80 -1.31 -6.45
CA SER A 188 6.95 -1.96 -5.14
C SER A 188 7.33 -3.42 -5.27
N VAL A 189 8.36 -3.85 -4.51
CA VAL A 189 8.86 -5.22 -4.55
C VAL A 189 8.04 -6.11 -3.62
N MET A 190 7.64 -7.27 -4.15
CA MET A 190 6.80 -8.25 -3.45
C MET A 190 7.59 -9.51 -3.09
N SER A 191 7.17 -10.20 -2.03
CA SER A 191 7.81 -11.44 -1.59
C SER A 191 7.46 -12.63 -2.48
N ALA A 192 8.47 -13.20 -3.14
CA ALA A 192 8.34 -14.46 -3.86
C ALA A 192 8.03 -15.63 -2.91
N GLU A 193 8.61 -15.62 -1.71
CA GLU A 193 8.36 -16.63 -0.68
C GLU A 193 6.89 -16.64 -0.24
N TYR A 194 6.29 -15.45 -0.06
CA TYR A 194 4.88 -15.36 0.25
C TYR A 194 4.00 -15.83 -0.91
N ALA A 195 4.35 -15.45 -2.13
CA ALA A 195 3.67 -15.94 -3.32
C ALA A 195 3.72 -17.47 -3.42
N ASP A 196 4.86 -18.11 -3.18
CA ASP A 196 4.99 -19.55 -3.15
C ASP A 196 4.12 -20.19 -2.06
N GLN A 197 4.03 -19.56 -0.88
CA GLN A 197 3.13 -20.03 0.17
C GLN A 197 1.66 -19.95 -0.26
N LEU A 198 1.25 -18.86 -0.91
CA LEU A 198 -0.11 -18.71 -1.42
C LEU A 198 -0.42 -19.71 -2.52
N THR A 199 0.53 -19.99 -3.42
CA THR A 199 0.39 -21.01 -4.46
C THR A 199 0.15 -22.39 -3.85
N LYS A 200 0.92 -22.77 -2.83
CA LYS A 200 0.76 -24.07 -2.15
C LYS A 200 -0.58 -24.22 -1.44
N LYS A 201 -1.23 -23.12 -1.11
CA LYS A 201 -2.55 -23.07 -0.44
C LYS A 201 -3.70 -22.83 -1.41
N ASP A 202 -3.42 -22.64 -2.70
CA ASP A 202 -4.40 -22.24 -3.73
C ASP A 202 -5.17 -20.95 -3.35
N ARG A 203 -4.41 -19.93 -2.93
CA ARG A 203 -4.94 -18.63 -2.43
C ARG A 203 -4.20 -17.43 -3.02
N GLN A 204 -3.81 -17.50 -4.27
CA GLN A 204 -3.02 -16.47 -4.95
C GLN A 204 -3.70 -15.10 -4.95
N GLU A 205 -5.04 -15.05 -4.97
CA GLU A 205 -5.84 -13.82 -4.93
C GLU A 205 -5.58 -12.98 -3.67
N ARG A 206 -5.06 -13.58 -2.60
CA ARG A 206 -4.78 -12.89 -1.34
C ARG A 206 -3.57 -11.97 -1.39
N LEU A 207 -2.68 -12.15 -2.37
CA LEU A 207 -1.51 -11.27 -2.53
C LEU A 207 -1.91 -9.77 -2.57
N ASP A 208 -3.06 -9.47 -3.16
CA ASP A 208 -3.54 -8.11 -3.33
C ASP A 208 -4.30 -7.58 -2.11
N ARG A 209 -4.72 -8.45 -1.19
CA ARG A 209 -5.54 -8.09 -0.01
C ARG A 209 -4.84 -8.28 1.32
N GLU A 210 -3.89 -9.18 1.39
CA GLU A 210 -3.07 -9.49 2.55
C GLU A 210 -1.63 -9.07 2.25
N PRO A 211 -1.29 -7.75 2.35
CA PRO A 211 0.01 -7.25 1.92
C PRO A 211 1.15 -7.79 2.78
N VAL A 212 2.27 -8.08 2.13
CA VAL A 212 3.55 -8.40 2.75
C VAL A 212 4.62 -7.65 1.98
N GLY A 213 5.23 -6.67 2.61
CA GLY A 213 6.29 -5.86 2.04
C GLY A 213 7.48 -5.73 2.96
N THR A 214 8.34 -4.78 2.66
CA THR A 214 9.55 -4.47 3.43
C THR A 214 9.49 -3.09 4.07
N GLY A 215 8.42 -2.33 3.82
CA GLY A 215 8.24 -0.96 4.26
C GLY A 215 8.17 -0.76 5.78
N PRO A 216 8.15 0.50 6.24
CA PRO A 216 8.22 0.85 7.66
C PRO A 216 7.04 0.38 8.50
N PHE A 217 5.90 0.13 7.88
CA PHE A 217 4.68 -0.34 8.55
C PHE A 217 4.09 -1.56 7.85
N GLN A 218 3.35 -2.36 8.60
CA GLN A 218 2.60 -3.53 8.14
C GLN A 218 1.11 -3.37 8.41
N LEU A 219 0.26 -3.98 7.59
CA LEU A 219 -1.19 -3.98 7.81
C LEU A 219 -1.51 -4.79 9.07
N ALA A 220 -2.15 -4.15 10.05
CA ALA A 220 -2.64 -4.79 11.27
C ALA A 220 -4.15 -5.02 11.22
N GLU A 221 -4.92 -4.07 10.68
CA GLU A 221 -6.36 -4.17 10.59
C GLU A 221 -6.90 -3.32 9.43
N TYR A 222 -7.91 -3.81 8.76
CA TYR A 222 -8.67 -3.07 7.75
C TYR A 222 -10.16 -3.22 7.98
N ARG A 223 -10.84 -2.10 8.19
CA ARG A 223 -12.30 -2.02 8.23
C ARG A 223 -12.79 -1.17 7.06
N ALA A 224 -13.39 -1.83 6.09
CA ALA A 224 -13.83 -1.19 4.86
C ALA A 224 -14.72 0.04 5.12
N GLY A 225 -14.36 1.18 4.53
CA GLY A 225 -15.08 2.44 4.68
C GLY A 225 -14.96 3.09 6.08
N GLN A 226 -14.15 2.54 6.97
CA GLN A 226 -13.92 3.08 8.31
C GLN A 226 -12.48 3.50 8.49
N TYR A 227 -11.56 2.54 8.61
CA TYR A 227 -10.14 2.83 8.78
C TYR A 227 -9.23 1.67 8.37
N ILE A 228 -7.95 2.04 8.18
CA ILE A 228 -6.84 1.11 8.05
C ILE A 228 -5.88 1.38 9.20
N ARG A 229 -5.52 0.34 9.94
CA ARG A 229 -4.52 0.41 11.00
C ARG A 229 -3.24 -0.25 10.52
N LEU A 230 -2.18 0.53 10.49
CA LEU A 230 -0.83 0.09 10.18
C LEU A 230 -0.02 0.05 11.48
N GLN A 231 0.63 -1.06 11.75
CA GLN A 231 1.55 -1.23 12.85
C GLN A 231 2.99 -1.14 12.35
N ARG A 232 3.88 -0.52 13.11
CA ARG A 232 5.29 -0.40 12.71
C ARG A 232 5.95 -1.76 12.51
N HIS A 233 6.84 -1.80 11.52
CA HIS A 233 7.74 -2.92 11.25
C HIS A 233 9.01 -2.74 12.09
N ASP A 234 9.10 -3.41 13.23
CA ASP A 234 10.22 -3.25 14.18
C ASP A 234 11.59 -3.61 13.61
N ARG A 235 11.63 -4.39 12.52
CA ARG A 235 12.86 -4.80 11.81
C ARG A 235 13.06 -4.07 10.49
N PHE A 236 12.46 -2.86 10.36
CA PHE A 236 12.63 -2.06 9.16
C PHE A 236 14.11 -1.70 8.97
N TRP A 237 14.63 -1.90 7.78
CA TRP A 237 16.04 -1.80 7.45
C TRP A 237 16.64 -0.38 7.57
N ARG A 238 15.81 0.67 7.49
CA ARG A 238 16.23 2.07 7.76
C ARG A 238 16.17 2.44 9.26
N GLY A 239 15.90 1.48 10.12
CA GLY A 239 15.71 1.71 11.56
C GLY A 239 14.23 1.63 11.96
N LYS A 240 14.00 1.31 13.23
CA LYS A 240 12.65 1.17 13.78
C LYS A 240 11.88 2.49 13.70
N PRO A 241 10.69 2.53 13.08
CA PRO A 241 9.85 3.72 13.04
C PRO A 241 9.52 4.23 14.44
N LEU A 242 9.54 5.56 14.62
CA LEU A 242 9.27 6.18 15.93
C LEU A 242 7.83 5.97 16.37
N MET A 243 6.87 6.08 15.45
CA MET A 243 5.45 5.88 15.74
C MET A 243 5.13 4.40 15.85
N PRO A 244 4.40 3.95 16.89
CA PRO A 244 4.00 2.55 17.03
C PRO A 244 2.98 2.13 15.98
N GLN A 245 2.12 3.07 15.52
CA GLN A 245 1.10 2.81 14.49
C GLN A 245 0.71 4.09 13.75
N VAL A 246 0.12 3.89 12.58
CA VAL A 246 -0.52 4.91 11.75
C VAL A 246 -1.94 4.46 11.45
N ILE A 247 -2.89 5.35 11.63
CA ILE A 247 -4.30 5.13 11.30
C ILE A 247 -4.64 5.95 10.07
N VAL A 248 -5.20 5.30 9.05
CA VAL A 248 -5.78 5.97 7.90
C VAL A 248 -7.29 5.95 8.05
N ASP A 249 -7.88 7.09 8.43
CA ASP A 249 -9.33 7.24 8.59
C ASP A 249 -10.00 7.45 7.23
N LEU A 250 -10.89 6.52 6.87
CA LEU A 250 -11.66 6.50 5.63
C LEU A 250 -13.12 6.93 5.85
N GLY A 251 -13.53 7.06 7.12
CA GLY A 251 -14.94 7.17 7.52
C GLY A 251 -15.57 8.52 7.27
N SER A 252 -14.81 9.53 6.86
CA SER A 252 -15.31 10.90 6.74
C SER A 252 -15.22 11.42 5.32
N GLY A 253 -16.33 11.97 4.79
CA GLY A 253 -16.37 12.70 3.53
C GLY A 253 -16.36 14.22 3.74
N GLY A 254 -15.94 14.97 2.72
CA GLY A 254 -16.11 16.42 2.63
C GLY A 254 -15.78 17.21 3.88
N THR A 255 -16.76 17.99 4.37
CA THR A 255 -16.65 18.83 5.55
C THR A 255 -16.43 18.08 6.86
N GLY A 256 -16.84 16.81 6.93
CA GLY A 256 -16.63 15.97 8.12
C GLY A 256 -15.16 15.77 8.45
N ARG A 257 -14.30 15.64 7.45
CA ARG A 257 -12.84 15.53 7.65
C ARG A 257 -12.24 16.79 8.26
N LEU A 258 -12.68 17.98 7.80
CA LEU A 258 -12.25 19.25 8.38
C LEU A 258 -12.69 19.36 9.85
N SER A 259 -13.92 18.96 10.16
CA SER A 259 -14.39 18.92 11.54
C SER A 259 -13.52 18.02 12.41
N LYS A 260 -13.16 16.84 11.95
CA LYS A 260 -12.26 15.92 12.67
C LYS A 260 -10.87 16.51 12.90
N LEU A 261 -10.32 17.26 11.94
CA LEU A 261 -9.06 17.98 12.14
C LEU A 261 -9.19 19.05 13.23
N LEU A 262 -10.26 19.83 13.19
CA LEU A 262 -10.50 20.90 14.17
C LEU A 262 -10.79 20.37 15.59
N THR A 263 -11.37 19.19 15.71
CA THR A 263 -11.63 18.52 17.01
C THR A 263 -10.45 17.69 17.51
N GLY A 264 -9.36 17.56 16.73
CA GLY A 264 -8.20 16.76 17.10
C GLY A 264 -8.40 15.24 16.91
N GLU A 265 -9.43 14.84 16.18
CA GLU A 265 -9.65 13.43 15.80
C GLU A 265 -8.75 13.00 14.62
N CYS A 266 -8.21 13.96 13.86
CA CYS A 266 -7.22 13.80 12.82
C CYS A 266 -6.00 14.63 13.15
N ASP A 267 -4.81 14.11 12.94
CA ASP A 267 -3.55 14.86 13.01
C ASP A 267 -3.24 15.55 11.69
N VAL A 268 -3.57 14.90 10.58
CA VAL A 268 -3.38 15.43 9.22
C VAL A 268 -4.56 15.12 8.34
N LEU A 269 -4.88 16.06 7.48
CA LEU A 269 -5.91 15.96 6.45
C LEU A 269 -5.26 15.91 5.07
N ALA A 270 -5.52 14.82 4.32
CA ALA A 270 -5.17 14.76 2.92
C ALA A 270 -6.16 15.61 2.09
N TRP A 271 -5.62 16.43 1.21
CA TRP A 271 -6.40 17.20 0.24
C TRP A 271 -7.56 17.95 0.90
N PRO A 272 -7.31 19.13 1.45
CA PRO A 272 -8.39 19.97 1.95
C PRO A 272 -9.41 20.20 0.85
N ALA A 273 -10.68 20.05 1.21
CA ALA A 273 -11.79 20.29 0.29
C ALA A 273 -11.82 21.75 -0.15
#